data_62260ed80f678b9a6405f644caab81f5
#
_entry.id   62260ed80f678b9a6405f644caab81f5
#
_cell.length_a   1.000
_cell.length_b   1.000
_cell.length_c   1.000
_cell.angle_alpha   90.00
_cell.angle_beta   90.00
_cell.angle_gamma   90.00
#
_symmetry.space_group_name_H-M   'P 1'
#
loop_
_entity.id
_entity.type
_entity.pdbx_description
1 polymer ?
#
loop_
_entity_poly.entity_id
_entity_poly.type
_entity_poly.pdbx_seq_one_letter_code
_entity_poly.pdbx_strand_id
1 'polypeptide(L)' 'MNAYTENGYASRRDYLDSLAEDFDIDRDTVYMMADLLGPTEDFDGLVTGLEDFDY' A
#
# COMPACT_ATOMS: atom_id res chain seq x y z
N MET A 1 15.14 -10.98 4.23
CA MET A 1 14.67 -9.67 4.67
C MET A 1 14.04 -8.96 3.50
N ASN A 2 12.95 -8.26 3.70
CA ASN A 2 12.24 -7.60 2.61
C ASN A 2 11.91 -6.16 2.99
N ALA A 3 11.41 -5.40 2.01
CA ALA A 3 11.16 -3.97 2.21
C ALA A 3 10.13 -3.70 3.31
N TYR A 4 9.20 -4.62 3.49
CA TYR A 4 8.15 -4.42 4.50
C TYR A 4 8.72 -4.49 5.90
N THR A 5 9.50 -5.51 6.20
CA THR A 5 10.10 -5.65 7.52
C THR A 5 11.13 -4.56 7.77
N GLU A 6 11.84 -4.13 6.74
CA GLU A 6 12.81 -3.04 6.88
C GLU A 6 12.15 -1.73 7.24
N ASN A 7 10.89 -1.56 6.86
CA ASN A 7 10.14 -0.35 7.16
C ASN A 7 9.21 -0.51 8.36
N GLY A 8 9.35 -1.59 9.12
CA GLY A 8 8.61 -1.78 10.36
C GLY A 8 7.29 -2.49 10.23
N TYR A 9 7.02 -3.13 9.11
CA TYR A 9 5.78 -3.87 8.89
C TYR A 9 6.04 -5.36 8.97
N ALA A 10 5.07 -6.10 9.49
CA ALA A 10 5.21 -7.55 9.63
C ALA A 10 5.16 -8.26 8.28
N SER A 11 4.40 -7.71 7.32
CA SER A 11 4.20 -8.31 6.02
C SER A 11 3.66 -7.27 5.06
N ARG A 12 3.52 -7.67 3.78
CA ARG A 12 2.90 -6.80 2.77
C ARG A 12 1.48 -6.43 3.17
N ARG A 13 0.73 -7.40 3.69
CA ARG A 13 -0.66 -7.16 4.11
C ARG A 13 -0.72 -6.11 5.22
N ASP A 14 0.18 -6.22 6.18
CA ASP A 14 0.26 -5.25 7.27
C ASP A 14 0.53 -3.86 6.72
N TYR A 15 1.46 -3.76 5.77
CA TYR A 15 1.78 -2.51 5.11
C TYR A 15 0.55 -1.93 4.38
N LEU A 16 -0.14 -2.77 3.61
CA LEU A 16 -1.31 -2.30 2.86
C LEU A 16 -2.44 -1.85 3.78
N ASP A 17 -2.65 -2.57 4.87
CA ASP A 17 -3.65 -2.16 5.87
C ASP A 17 -3.30 -0.81 6.47
N SER A 18 -2.01 -0.59 6.72
CA SER A 18 -1.53 0.68 7.25
C SER A 18 -1.78 1.83 6.27
N LEU A 19 -1.53 1.58 4.98
CA LEU A 19 -1.82 2.57 3.95
C LEU A 19 -3.30 2.91 3.89
N ALA A 20 -4.16 1.91 4.01
CA ALA A 20 -5.60 2.15 3.99
C ALA A 20 -6.01 3.07 5.13
N GLU A 21 -5.44 2.88 6.31
CA GLU A 21 -5.71 3.74 7.44
C GLU A 21 -5.17 5.15 7.23
N ASP A 22 -3.94 5.23 6.77
CA ASP A 22 -3.27 6.52 6.60
C ASP A 22 -3.95 7.41 5.56
N PHE A 23 -4.44 6.80 4.49
CA PHE A 23 -5.11 7.53 3.42
C PHE A 23 -6.63 7.55 3.55
N ASP A 24 -7.16 6.89 4.58
CA ASP A 24 -8.60 6.80 4.81
C ASP A 24 -9.33 6.22 3.59
N ILE A 25 -8.77 5.14 3.05
CA ILE A 25 -9.30 4.44 1.87
C ILE A 25 -9.62 3.01 2.29
N ASP A 26 -10.67 2.43 1.71
CA ASP A 26 -11.04 1.04 1.99
C ASP A 26 -9.88 0.11 1.70
N ARG A 27 -9.68 -0.87 2.60
CA ARG A 27 -8.62 -1.87 2.41
C ARG A 27 -8.77 -2.61 1.11
N ASP A 28 -10.00 -2.95 0.73
CA ASP A 28 -10.25 -3.66 -0.53
C ASP A 28 -9.75 -2.86 -1.72
N THR A 29 -9.95 -1.54 -1.68
CA THR A 29 -9.48 -0.66 -2.74
C THR A 29 -7.95 -0.64 -2.79
N VAL A 30 -7.31 -0.55 -1.63
CA VAL A 30 -5.85 -0.57 -1.56
C VAL A 30 -5.30 -1.90 -2.07
N TYR A 31 -5.91 -3.00 -1.65
CA TYR A 31 -5.49 -4.32 -2.10
C TYR A 31 -5.63 -4.47 -3.61
N MET A 32 -6.73 -3.98 -4.17
CA MET A 32 -6.96 -4.04 -5.61
C MET A 32 -5.90 -3.25 -6.36
N MET A 33 -5.61 -2.04 -5.93
CA MET A 33 -4.60 -1.20 -6.56
C MET A 33 -3.22 -1.84 -6.46
N ALA A 34 -2.88 -2.38 -5.29
CA ALA A 34 -1.60 -3.03 -5.09
C ALA A 34 -1.46 -4.26 -5.99
N ASP A 35 -2.55 -4.99 -6.18
CA ASP A 35 -2.56 -6.18 -7.03
C ASP A 35 -2.37 -5.80 -8.51
N LEU A 36 -3.00 -4.74 -8.95
CA LEU A 36 -2.88 -4.27 -10.32
C LEU A 36 -1.48 -3.75 -10.63
N LEU A 37 -0.87 -3.04 -9.70
CA LEU A 37 0.44 -2.45 -9.90
C LEU A 37 1.58 -3.43 -9.64
N GLY A 38 1.37 -4.38 -8.75
CA GLY A 38 2.38 -5.36 -8.39
C GLY A 38 3.25 -4.91 -7.21
N PRO A 39 3.93 -5.88 -6.56
CA PRO A 39 4.71 -5.56 -5.35
C PRO A 39 5.84 -4.57 -5.56
N THR A 40 6.38 -4.49 -6.76
CA THR A 40 7.49 -3.58 -7.05
C THR A 40 7.07 -2.12 -6.93
N GLU A 41 5.78 -1.83 -7.01
CA GLU A 41 5.26 -0.47 -6.92
C GLU A 41 4.71 -0.12 -5.54
N ASP A 42 4.82 -1.03 -4.57
CA ASP A 42 4.20 -0.83 -3.27
C ASP A 42 4.70 0.42 -2.54
N PHE A 43 5.97 0.78 -2.72
CA PHE A 43 6.56 1.94 -2.07
C PHE A 43 6.74 3.12 -3.02
N ASP A 44 6.22 3.02 -4.23
CA ASP A 44 6.36 4.07 -5.24
C ASP A 44 5.03 4.34 -5.93
N GLY A 45 4.74 3.61 -7.00
CA GLY A 45 3.52 3.86 -7.78
C GLY A 45 2.24 3.70 -6.98
N LEU A 46 2.20 2.73 -6.07
CA LEU A 46 1.02 2.55 -5.24
C LEU A 46 0.77 3.76 -4.34
N VAL A 47 1.81 4.24 -3.67
CA VAL A 47 1.67 5.39 -2.77
C VAL A 47 1.25 6.62 -3.57
N THR A 48 1.87 6.83 -4.71
CA THR A 48 1.52 7.96 -5.58
C THR A 48 0.06 7.86 -6.02
N GLY A 49 -0.39 6.67 -6.40
CA GLY A 49 -1.77 6.46 -6.79
C GLY A 49 -2.76 6.73 -5.68
N LEU A 50 -2.40 6.32 -4.46
CA LEU A 50 -3.26 6.56 -3.30
C LEU A 50 -3.33 8.04 -2.96
N GLU A 51 -2.23 8.76 -3.11
CA GLU A 51 -2.21 10.21 -2.90
C GLU A 51 -3.14 10.93 -3.89
N ASP A 52 -3.17 10.46 -5.12
CA ASP A 52 -4.04 11.03 -6.15
C ASP A 52 -5.47 10.57 -6.04
N PHE A 53 -5.72 9.52 -5.27
CA PHE A 53 -7.05 8.94 -5.11
C PHE A 53 -7.98 9.87 -4.35
N ASP A 54 -7.45 10.79 -3.59
CA ASP A 54 -8.21 11.72 -2.78
C ASP A 54 -8.82 12.82 -3.66
N TYR A 55 -10.05 13.20 -3.34
CA TYR A 55 -10.73 14.28 -4.04
C TYR A 55 -11.76 14.98 -3.17
#